data_a42c32affaf88db653cd52ca28557572
#
_entry.id   a42c32affaf88db653cd52ca28557572
#
_cell.length_a   1.000
_cell.length_b   1.000
_cell.length_c   1.000
_cell.angle_alpha   90.00
_cell.angle_beta   90.00
_cell.angle_gamma   90.00
#
_symmetry.space_group_name_H-M   'P 1'
#
loop_
_entity.id
_entity.type
_entity.pdbx_description
1 polymer ?
#
loop_
_entity_poly.entity_id
_entity_poly.type
_entity_poly.pdbx_seq_one_letter_code
_entity_poly.pdbx_strand_id
1 'polypeptide(L)'
;MTHRTPAQTTTAQLAGTVADEGWSVVGALDRPLADRLLRAVDEVAARASDTPGQLHQLSGLAQHPDLAEVVDWEPLLALVVELLSPNVYINHSHLDVHPPHPPTGAHRWHRDNGLMGRDMRLLWRDQPRVTVKVAMYLTDVESPDDGALEVVPRSHLDTASRYPTEEQPGGVPILGPAGTVAVFDARLWHRRRDNLGTRIRRAMFLAYSYRWLTSRDVPFEDVPEWAGLPRIRRQLLGDRTVDPFYWASGELPLDPRSAGLQEAA
;
A
#
# COMPACT_ATOMS: atom_id res chain seq x y z
N MET A 1 34.95 10.28 19.05
CA MET A 1 33.74 9.42 19.03
C MET A 1 33.20 9.42 17.61
N THR A 2 33.45 8.36 16.87
CA THR A 2 32.97 8.20 15.48
C THR A 2 31.50 7.91 15.52
N HIS A 3 30.67 8.85 15.02
CA HIS A 3 29.26 8.61 14.75
C HIS A 3 29.15 7.48 13.71
N ARG A 4 28.79 6.28 14.18
CA ARG A 4 28.35 5.21 13.30
C ARG A 4 26.97 5.62 12.77
N THR A 5 26.84 5.85 11.46
CA THR A 5 25.55 5.91 10.78
C THR A 5 24.80 4.62 11.11
N PRO A 6 23.52 4.66 11.50
CA PRO A 6 22.76 3.44 11.69
C PRO A 6 22.81 2.61 10.41
N ALA A 7 23.12 1.33 10.52
CA ALA A 7 23.09 0.43 9.36
C ALA A 7 21.69 0.49 8.74
N GLN A 8 21.59 0.83 7.45
CA GLN A 8 20.34 0.78 6.73
C GLN A 8 19.80 -0.66 6.76
N THR A 9 18.55 -0.83 7.17
CA THR A 9 17.86 -2.12 7.15
C THR A 9 17.77 -2.61 5.71
N THR A 10 18.22 -3.82 5.43
CA THR A 10 18.20 -4.37 4.07
C THR A 10 16.79 -4.80 3.67
N THR A 11 16.53 -4.91 2.35
CA THR A 11 15.26 -5.44 1.81
C THR A 11 14.95 -6.82 2.38
N ALA A 12 15.94 -7.72 2.47
CA ALA A 12 15.77 -9.06 3.04
C ALA A 12 15.39 -9.02 4.54
N GLN A 13 15.95 -8.09 5.32
CA GLN A 13 15.57 -7.90 6.72
C GLN A 13 14.15 -7.39 6.86
N LEU A 14 13.74 -6.43 6.02
CA LEU A 14 12.35 -5.94 5.99
C LEU A 14 11.38 -7.06 5.60
N ALA A 15 11.71 -7.86 4.59
CA ALA A 15 10.91 -9.00 4.16
C ALA A 15 10.76 -10.05 5.28
N GLY A 16 11.84 -10.34 6.02
CA GLY A 16 11.80 -11.19 7.21
C GLY A 16 10.86 -10.62 8.29
N THR A 17 10.94 -9.32 8.57
CA THR A 17 10.05 -8.67 9.53
C THR A 17 8.58 -8.78 9.09
N VAL A 18 8.28 -8.58 7.80
CA VAL A 18 6.90 -8.75 7.27
C VAL A 18 6.46 -10.22 7.32
N ALA A 19 7.37 -11.16 7.13
CA ALA A 19 7.05 -12.59 7.26
C ALA A 19 6.69 -12.96 8.71
N ASP A 20 7.40 -12.43 9.69
CA ASP A 20 7.24 -12.75 11.11
C ASP A 20 6.12 -11.94 11.76
N GLU A 21 6.10 -10.62 11.58
CA GLU A 21 5.19 -9.69 12.27
C GLU A 21 3.98 -9.29 11.41
N GLY A 22 4.04 -9.53 10.09
CA GLY A 22 2.99 -9.16 9.15
C GLY A 22 3.06 -7.72 8.65
N TRP A 23 3.99 -6.90 9.15
CA TRP A 23 4.14 -5.49 8.77
C TRP A 23 5.56 -4.97 9.02
N SER A 24 5.89 -3.85 8.37
CA SER A 24 7.12 -3.09 8.66
C SER A 24 7.00 -1.66 8.14
N VAL A 25 7.76 -0.73 8.73
CA VAL A 25 8.02 0.58 8.13
C VAL A 25 9.20 0.43 7.17
N VAL A 26 8.98 0.77 5.91
CA VAL A 26 9.99 0.69 4.84
C VAL A 26 10.97 1.85 4.93
N GLY A 27 10.46 3.04 5.24
CA GLY A 27 11.21 4.28 5.30
C GLY A 27 10.28 5.49 5.15
N ALA A 28 10.85 6.58 4.66
CA ALA A 28 10.09 7.79 4.35
C ALA A 28 10.42 8.29 2.95
N LEU A 29 9.40 8.77 2.24
CA LEU A 29 9.55 9.51 1.00
C LEU A 29 10.41 10.75 1.25
N ASP A 30 11.19 11.16 0.25
CA ASP A 30 11.83 12.46 0.33
C ASP A 30 10.79 13.59 0.38
N ARG A 31 11.17 14.70 0.97
CA ARG A 31 10.27 15.83 1.18
C ARG A 31 9.65 16.37 -0.11
N PRO A 32 10.40 16.56 -1.21
CA PRO A 32 9.83 17.00 -2.48
C PRO A 32 8.72 16.08 -3.01
N LEU A 33 8.91 14.77 -2.97
CA LEU A 33 7.89 13.80 -3.41
C LEU A 33 6.67 13.81 -2.47
N ALA A 34 6.90 13.75 -1.16
CA ALA A 34 5.81 13.80 -0.17
C ALA A 34 4.95 15.06 -0.34
N ASP A 35 5.57 16.23 -0.55
CA ASP A 35 4.87 17.50 -0.75
C ASP A 35 4.10 17.55 -2.09
N ARG A 36 4.59 16.91 -3.17
CA ARG A 36 3.84 16.78 -4.43
C ARG A 36 2.60 15.91 -4.25
N LEU A 37 2.76 14.73 -3.64
CA LEU A 37 1.64 13.84 -3.38
C LEU A 37 0.60 14.50 -2.46
N LEU A 38 1.03 15.22 -1.43
CA LEU A 38 0.13 15.96 -0.54
C LEU A 38 -0.71 16.98 -1.30
N ARG A 39 -0.07 17.80 -2.16
CA ARG A 39 -0.80 18.77 -2.99
C ARG A 39 -1.80 18.09 -3.93
N ALA A 40 -1.38 17.00 -4.60
CA ALA A 40 -2.27 16.23 -5.47
C ALA A 40 -3.50 15.69 -4.71
N VAL A 41 -3.32 15.17 -3.50
CA VAL A 41 -4.44 14.70 -2.65
C VAL A 41 -5.35 15.86 -2.24
N ASP A 42 -4.79 17.03 -1.89
CA ASP A 42 -5.58 18.20 -1.55
C ASP A 42 -6.39 18.73 -2.75
N GLU A 43 -5.83 18.72 -3.95
CA GLU A 43 -6.54 19.09 -5.17
C GLU A 43 -7.67 18.10 -5.50
N VAL A 44 -7.44 16.79 -5.31
CA VAL A 44 -8.50 15.78 -5.47
C VAL A 44 -9.61 16.01 -4.44
N ALA A 45 -9.25 16.21 -3.18
CA ALA A 45 -10.21 16.45 -2.11
C ALA A 45 -11.05 17.72 -2.34
N ALA A 46 -10.43 18.77 -2.86
CA ALA A 46 -11.14 20.02 -3.17
C ALA A 46 -12.18 19.85 -4.29
N ARG A 47 -11.99 18.89 -5.21
CA ARG A 47 -12.92 18.64 -6.34
C ARG A 47 -14.02 17.63 -5.99
N ALA A 48 -13.74 16.65 -5.15
CA ALA A 48 -14.56 15.45 -5.00
C ALA A 48 -15.43 15.42 -3.73
N SER A 49 -15.25 16.35 -2.80
CA SER A 49 -15.87 16.24 -1.47
C SER A 49 -17.15 17.06 -1.34
N ASP A 50 -18.29 16.39 -1.10
CA ASP A 50 -19.52 17.02 -0.63
C ASP A 50 -19.38 17.50 0.84
N THR A 51 -18.38 16.99 1.56
CA THR A 51 -18.04 17.38 2.93
C THR A 51 -16.62 17.98 2.93
N PRO A 52 -16.48 19.28 3.15
CA PRO A 52 -15.17 19.91 3.13
C PRO A 52 -14.16 19.22 4.06
N GLY A 53 -12.99 18.87 3.49
CA GLY A 53 -11.88 18.27 4.21
C GLY A 53 -11.99 16.77 4.51
N GLN A 54 -13.06 16.07 4.05
CA GLN A 54 -13.17 14.62 4.16
C GLN A 54 -13.15 13.98 2.77
N LEU A 55 -12.39 12.90 2.60
CA LEU A 55 -12.33 12.13 1.36
C LEU A 55 -12.05 10.65 1.65
N HIS A 56 -12.78 9.77 0.98
CA HIS A 56 -12.40 8.38 0.75
C HIS A 56 -12.58 8.08 -0.73
N GLN A 57 -11.51 8.24 -1.51
CA GLN A 57 -11.56 8.14 -2.97
C GLN A 57 -10.90 6.85 -3.43
N LEU A 58 -11.70 5.94 -4.00
CA LEU A 58 -11.20 4.73 -4.67
C LEU A 58 -10.56 5.08 -6.01
N SER A 59 -9.74 4.17 -6.55
CA SER A 59 -8.93 4.41 -7.76
C SER A 59 -8.10 5.67 -7.63
N GLY A 60 -7.44 5.80 -6.47
CA GLY A 60 -6.75 7.02 -6.07
C GLY A 60 -5.70 7.46 -7.08
N LEU A 61 -4.93 6.52 -7.64
CA LEU A 61 -3.86 6.80 -8.61
C LEU A 61 -4.36 7.48 -9.89
N ALA A 62 -5.60 7.19 -10.31
CA ALA A 62 -6.20 7.77 -11.50
C ALA A 62 -6.74 9.20 -11.31
N GLN A 63 -6.73 9.70 -10.06
CA GLN A 63 -7.33 11.00 -9.75
C GLN A 63 -6.42 12.20 -10.04
N HIS A 64 -5.09 11.97 -10.10
CA HIS A 64 -4.11 13.01 -10.37
C HIS A 64 -2.81 12.38 -10.92
N PRO A 65 -2.17 12.95 -11.96
CA PRO A 65 -0.98 12.37 -12.58
C PRO A 65 0.20 12.21 -11.61
N ASP A 66 0.42 13.14 -10.70
CA ASP A 66 1.53 13.08 -9.74
C ASP A 66 1.43 11.86 -8.79
N LEU A 67 0.23 11.33 -8.57
CA LEU A 67 0.04 10.19 -7.67
C LEU A 67 0.64 8.89 -8.22
N ALA A 68 0.82 8.80 -9.54
CA ALA A 68 1.50 7.67 -10.16
C ALA A 68 3.03 7.71 -10.01
N GLU A 69 3.62 8.81 -9.51
CA GLU A 69 5.07 8.91 -9.35
C GLU A 69 5.62 7.98 -8.26
N VAL A 70 4.80 7.60 -7.30
CA VAL A 70 5.24 6.82 -6.12
C VAL A 70 5.20 5.31 -6.33
N VAL A 71 4.55 4.84 -7.42
CA VAL A 71 4.29 3.40 -7.60
C VAL A 71 5.57 2.56 -7.77
N ASP A 72 6.65 3.17 -8.25
CA ASP A 72 7.95 2.54 -8.44
C ASP A 72 9.03 3.11 -7.50
N TRP A 73 8.62 3.72 -6.37
CA TRP A 73 9.57 4.18 -5.36
C TRP A 73 10.45 3.01 -4.91
N GLU A 74 11.77 3.14 -5.19
CA GLU A 74 12.70 2.00 -5.19
C GLU A 74 12.68 1.15 -3.91
N PRO A 75 12.78 1.72 -2.68
CA PRO A 75 12.80 0.91 -1.47
C PRO A 75 11.52 0.08 -1.27
N LEU A 76 10.35 0.62 -1.68
CA LEU A 76 9.08 -0.08 -1.61
C LEU A 76 9.00 -1.17 -2.67
N LEU A 77 9.34 -0.84 -3.93
CA LEU A 77 9.24 -1.77 -5.04
C LEU A 77 10.15 -2.98 -4.85
N ALA A 78 11.40 -2.77 -4.37
CA ALA A 78 12.33 -3.84 -4.04
C ALA A 78 11.72 -4.80 -2.99
N LEU A 79 11.10 -4.25 -1.94
CA LEU A 79 10.44 -5.06 -0.92
C LEU A 79 9.21 -5.81 -1.46
N VAL A 80 8.40 -5.17 -2.29
CA VAL A 80 7.22 -5.81 -2.92
C VAL A 80 7.63 -6.99 -3.80
N VAL A 81 8.68 -6.83 -4.60
CA VAL A 81 9.22 -7.91 -5.45
C VAL A 81 9.76 -9.06 -4.61
N GLU A 82 10.45 -8.77 -3.50
CA GLU A 82 10.93 -9.80 -2.56
C GLU A 82 9.77 -10.55 -1.88
N LEU A 83 8.71 -9.84 -1.49
CA LEU A 83 7.56 -10.42 -0.78
C LEU A 83 6.61 -11.20 -1.70
N LEU A 84 6.51 -10.86 -2.96
CA LEU A 84 5.61 -11.46 -3.94
C LEU A 84 6.38 -12.05 -5.13
N SER A 85 6.70 -11.25 -6.12
CA SER A 85 7.50 -11.59 -7.31
C SER A 85 7.61 -10.37 -8.23
N PRO A 86 8.37 -10.43 -9.35
CA PRO A 86 8.28 -9.43 -10.40
C PRO A 86 6.93 -9.36 -11.13
N ASN A 87 6.11 -10.41 -11.06
CA ASN A 87 4.81 -10.49 -11.75
C ASN A 87 3.69 -9.80 -10.94
N VAL A 88 3.89 -8.53 -10.63
CA VAL A 88 2.97 -7.73 -9.79
C VAL A 88 2.47 -6.48 -10.48
N TYR A 89 1.35 -5.97 -9.98
CA TYR A 89 0.77 -4.69 -10.32
C TYR A 89 -0.02 -4.15 -9.12
N ILE A 90 -0.52 -2.92 -9.20
CA ILE A 90 -1.39 -2.33 -8.19
C ILE A 90 -2.84 -2.65 -8.59
N ASN A 91 -3.48 -3.54 -7.83
CA ASN A 91 -4.86 -3.92 -8.11
C ASN A 91 -5.88 -3.02 -7.42
N HIS A 92 -5.45 -2.19 -6.48
CA HIS A 92 -6.29 -1.25 -5.75
C HIS A 92 -5.48 -0.10 -5.18
N SER A 93 -6.05 1.10 -5.28
CA SER A 93 -5.53 2.31 -4.65
C SER A 93 -6.67 3.14 -4.05
N HIS A 94 -6.41 3.85 -2.95
CA HIS A 94 -7.35 4.85 -2.45
C HIS A 94 -6.64 5.98 -1.72
N LEU A 95 -7.32 7.12 -1.67
CA LEU A 95 -6.92 8.32 -0.96
C LEU A 95 -7.84 8.52 0.23
N ASP A 96 -7.28 8.84 1.37
CA ASP A 96 -7.99 9.13 2.60
C ASP A 96 -7.63 10.52 3.12
N VAL A 97 -8.64 11.39 3.28
CA VAL A 97 -8.52 12.67 3.99
C VAL A 97 -9.51 12.66 5.15
N HIS A 98 -9.01 12.74 6.35
CA HIS A 98 -9.79 12.66 7.58
C HIS A 98 -9.55 13.87 8.49
N PRO A 99 -10.51 14.80 8.56
CA PRO A 99 -10.47 15.86 9.56
C PRO A 99 -10.68 15.28 10.96
N PRO A 100 -10.29 16.01 12.02
CA PRO A 100 -10.68 15.68 13.37
C PRO A 100 -12.20 15.61 13.52
N HIS A 101 -12.67 14.59 14.25
CA HIS A 101 -14.10 14.40 14.52
C HIS A 101 -14.31 13.69 15.85
N PRO A 102 -15.50 13.81 16.48
CA PRO A 102 -15.84 13.02 17.65
C PRO A 102 -15.71 11.52 17.42
N PRO A 103 -15.47 10.70 18.47
CA PRO A 103 -15.38 9.26 18.32
C PRO A 103 -16.60 8.67 17.63
N THR A 104 -16.38 7.91 16.57
CA THR A 104 -17.48 7.26 15.83
C THR A 104 -17.60 5.77 16.14
N GLY A 105 -16.50 5.13 16.58
CA GLY A 105 -16.40 3.68 16.71
C GLY A 105 -16.63 2.93 15.39
N ALA A 106 -16.60 3.65 14.27
CA ALA A 106 -17.01 3.11 12.97
C ALA A 106 -15.93 2.23 12.33
N HIS A 107 -14.69 2.39 12.75
CA HIS A 107 -13.55 1.72 12.10
C HIS A 107 -13.31 0.36 12.74
N ARG A 108 -13.88 -0.67 12.10
CA ARG A 108 -13.79 -2.04 12.59
C ARG A 108 -12.51 -2.72 12.14
N TRP A 109 -12.02 -3.62 12.99
CA TRP A 109 -10.99 -4.55 12.61
C TRP A 109 -11.41 -5.41 11.42
N HIS A 110 -10.54 -5.54 10.43
CA HIS A 110 -10.79 -6.35 9.24
C HIS A 110 -9.48 -6.91 8.66
N ARG A 111 -9.65 -7.83 7.72
CA ARG A 111 -8.63 -8.39 6.83
C ARG A 111 -9.12 -8.22 5.40
N ASP A 112 -8.22 -7.88 4.47
CA ASP A 112 -8.65 -7.54 3.12
C ASP A 112 -8.94 -8.77 2.22
N ASN A 113 -8.31 -9.91 2.48
CA ASN A 113 -8.41 -11.11 1.63
C ASN A 113 -9.42 -12.14 2.17
N GLY A 114 -10.45 -11.72 2.91
CA GLY A 114 -11.40 -12.62 3.57
C GLY A 114 -12.15 -13.58 2.65
N LEU A 115 -12.39 -13.18 1.40
CA LEU A 115 -13.11 -14.01 0.44
C LEU A 115 -12.27 -15.18 -0.09
N MET A 116 -10.96 -14.98 -0.28
CA MET A 116 -10.09 -16.02 -0.84
C MET A 116 -10.10 -17.30 0.01
N GLY A 117 -9.98 -17.18 1.34
CA GLY A 117 -10.02 -18.34 2.23
C GLY A 117 -11.35 -19.09 2.17
N ARG A 118 -12.46 -18.36 2.09
CA ARG A 118 -13.79 -18.95 1.95
C ARG A 118 -13.92 -19.68 0.60
N ASP A 119 -13.55 -19.03 -0.48
CA ASP A 119 -13.73 -19.55 -1.83
C ASP A 119 -12.80 -20.74 -2.10
N MET A 120 -11.57 -20.69 -1.57
CA MET A 120 -10.59 -21.77 -1.69
C MET A 120 -10.69 -22.81 -0.56
N ARG A 121 -11.59 -22.62 0.41
CA ARG A 121 -11.74 -23.49 1.61
C ARG A 121 -10.46 -23.68 2.41
N LEU A 122 -9.63 -22.62 2.47
CA LEU A 122 -8.37 -22.62 3.21
C LEU A 122 -8.54 -21.98 4.58
N LEU A 123 -7.80 -22.50 5.56
CA LEU A 123 -7.61 -21.81 6.84
C LEU A 123 -6.78 -20.53 6.60
N TRP A 124 -6.94 -19.54 7.46
CA TRP A 124 -6.22 -18.26 7.31
C TRP A 124 -4.71 -18.44 7.15
N ARG A 125 -4.09 -19.23 8.01
CA ARG A 125 -2.65 -19.48 7.97
C ARG A 125 -2.18 -20.16 6.68
N ASP A 126 -3.05 -20.91 6.03
CA ASP A 126 -2.75 -21.69 4.83
C ASP A 126 -3.01 -20.90 3.55
N GLN A 127 -3.57 -19.68 3.67
CA GLN A 127 -3.77 -18.79 2.53
C GLN A 127 -2.43 -18.21 2.08
N PRO A 128 -2.11 -18.26 0.77
CA PRO A 128 -0.91 -17.62 0.26
C PRO A 128 -1.00 -16.10 0.41
N ARG A 129 0.15 -15.44 0.56
CA ARG A 129 0.23 -14.00 0.40
C ARG A 129 0.06 -13.68 -1.09
N VAL A 130 -1.07 -13.08 -1.46
CA VAL A 130 -1.36 -12.68 -2.85
C VAL A 130 -1.41 -11.17 -3.01
N THR A 131 -1.42 -10.45 -1.90
CA THR A 131 -1.50 -8.98 -1.84
C THR A 131 -0.67 -8.45 -0.68
N VAL A 132 0.07 -7.41 -0.96
CA VAL A 132 0.79 -6.59 0.03
C VAL A 132 0.18 -5.20 0.00
N LYS A 133 -0.21 -4.70 1.17
CA LYS A 133 -0.79 -3.37 1.35
C LYS A 133 0.28 -2.37 1.75
N VAL A 134 0.13 -1.17 1.29
CA VAL A 134 1.01 -0.05 1.60
C VAL A 134 0.17 1.09 2.13
N ALA A 135 0.61 1.68 3.24
CA ALA A 135 0.10 2.93 3.76
C ALA A 135 1.19 4.00 3.68
N MET A 136 0.87 5.14 3.11
CA MET A 136 1.74 6.31 3.01
C MET A 136 1.10 7.48 3.73
N TYR A 137 1.75 7.98 4.76
CA TYR A 137 1.29 9.18 5.47
C TYR A 137 1.81 10.44 4.77
N LEU A 138 0.89 11.29 4.34
CA LEU A 138 1.23 12.58 3.73
C LEU A 138 1.18 13.73 4.74
N THR A 139 0.70 13.45 5.95
CA THR A 139 0.77 14.33 7.13
C THR A 139 1.33 13.55 8.31
N ASP A 140 1.83 14.25 9.32
CA ASP A 140 2.33 13.61 10.53
C ASP A 140 1.22 12.84 11.26
N VAL A 141 1.54 11.65 11.74
CA VAL A 141 0.73 10.80 12.61
C VAL A 141 1.59 10.49 13.84
N GLU A 142 1.52 11.35 14.84
CA GLU A 142 2.40 11.30 16.01
C GLU A 142 1.76 10.56 17.19
N SER A 143 0.44 10.41 17.15
CA SER A 143 -0.39 9.79 18.17
C SER A 143 -1.36 8.78 17.53
N PRO A 144 -1.78 7.74 18.26
CA PRO A 144 -2.88 6.87 17.82
C PRO A 144 -4.13 7.66 17.44
N ASP A 145 -4.38 8.75 18.14
CA ASP A 145 -5.55 9.61 17.98
C ASP A 145 -5.47 10.57 16.79
N ASP A 146 -4.36 10.60 16.06
CA ASP A 146 -4.24 11.27 14.76
C ASP A 146 -4.84 10.43 13.60
N GLY A 147 -5.68 9.45 13.90
CA GLY A 147 -6.25 8.55 12.90
C GLY A 147 -5.26 7.49 12.40
N ALA A 148 -4.37 7.01 13.26
CA ALA A 148 -3.34 6.05 12.88
C ALA A 148 -3.91 4.77 12.27
N LEU A 149 -3.20 4.16 11.31
CA LEU A 149 -3.38 2.76 10.95
C LEU A 149 -2.91 1.91 12.14
N GLU A 150 -3.75 0.99 12.59
CA GLU A 150 -3.46 0.08 13.67
C GLU A 150 -3.49 -1.35 13.15
N VAL A 151 -2.51 -2.15 13.53
CA VAL A 151 -2.34 -3.54 13.11
C VAL A 151 -2.24 -4.46 14.31
N VAL A 152 -2.64 -5.72 14.17
CA VAL A 152 -2.36 -6.76 15.17
C VAL A 152 -1.19 -7.60 14.68
N PRO A 153 0.04 -7.40 15.20
CA PRO A 153 1.21 -8.15 14.77
C PRO A 153 0.97 -9.65 14.82
N ARG A 154 1.54 -10.39 13.86
CA ARG A 154 1.48 -11.85 13.74
C ARG A 154 0.09 -12.44 13.45
N SER A 155 -0.97 -11.63 13.40
CA SER A 155 -2.34 -12.14 13.21
C SER A 155 -2.59 -12.74 11.82
N HIS A 156 -1.70 -12.51 10.85
CA HIS A 156 -1.73 -13.18 9.54
C HIS A 156 -1.36 -14.68 9.63
N LEU A 157 -0.73 -15.11 10.75
CA LEU A 157 -0.37 -16.49 11.06
C LEU A 157 -1.44 -17.22 11.89
N ASP A 158 -2.49 -16.52 12.31
CA ASP A 158 -3.55 -17.09 13.14
C ASP A 158 -4.34 -18.18 12.40
N THR A 159 -4.80 -19.16 13.18
CA THR A 159 -5.69 -20.21 12.70
C THR A 159 -7.16 -19.84 12.74
N ALA A 160 -7.51 -18.82 13.53
CA ALA A 160 -8.90 -18.44 13.77
C ALA A 160 -9.43 -17.53 12.66
N SER A 161 -10.52 -17.97 12.02
CA SER A 161 -11.24 -17.23 10.97
C SER A 161 -12.29 -16.25 11.50
N ARG A 162 -12.36 -16.01 12.80
CA ARG A 162 -13.42 -15.19 13.39
C ARG A 162 -13.10 -13.71 13.19
N TYR A 163 -14.11 -12.97 12.69
CA TYR A 163 -14.09 -11.51 12.73
C TYR A 163 -14.13 -11.07 14.19
N PRO A 164 -13.15 -10.33 14.67
CA PRO A 164 -13.25 -9.71 15.98
C PRO A 164 -14.33 -8.64 15.89
N THR A 165 -15.34 -8.75 16.72
CA THR A 165 -16.38 -7.72 16.86
C THR A 165 -15.98 -6.66 17.88
N GLU A 166 -14.86 -6.88 18.59
CA GLU A 166 -14.43 -6.09 19.73
C GLU A 166 -12.94 -5.67 19.60
N GLU A 167 -12.45 -4.89 20.55
CA GLU A 167 -11.06 -4.50 20.65
C GLU A 167 -10.12 -5.71 20.57
N GLN A 168 -9.13 -5.62 19.67
CA GLN A 168 -8.09 -6.65 19.60
C GLN A 168 -7.00 -6.34 20.62
N PRO A 169 -6.76 -7.24 21.59
CA PRO A 169 -5.63 -7.07 22.48
C PRO A 169 -4.34 -7.11 21.68
N GLY A 170 -3.44 -6.16 21.93
CA GLY A 170 -2.13 -6.10 21.26
C GLY A 170 -2.12 -5.36 19.92
N GLY A 171 -3.14 -4.57 19.60
CA GLY A 171 -3.09 -3.66 18.46
C GLY A 171 -1.94 -2.64 18.60
N VAL A 172 -1.17 -2.47 17.53
CA VAL A 172 -0.04 -1.54 17.47
C VAL A 172 -0.33 -0.45 16.45
N PRO A 173 -0.39 0.83 16.86
CA PRO A 173 -0.53 1.93 15.93
C PRO A 173 0.77 2.15 15.16
N ILE A 174 0.66 2.34 13.86
CA ILE A 174 1.78 2.76 13.01
C ILE A 174 1.85 4.28 13.09
N LEU A 175 2.94 4.79 13.64
CA LEU A 175 3.18 6.23 13.81
C LEU A 175 4.36 6.67 12.95
N GLY A 176 4.40 7.94 12.59
CA GLY A 176 5.54 8.53 11.89
C GLY A 176 5.24 9.91 11.30
N PRO A 177 6.31 10.62 10.88
CA PRO A 177 6.18 11.90 10.20
C PRO A 177 5.57 11.75 8.79
N ALA A 178 5.20 12.89 8.19
CA ALA A 178 4.84 12.96 6.78
C ALA A 178 5.93 12.32 5.91
N GLY A 179 5.52 11.53 4.93
CA GLY A 179 6.39 10.71 4.08
C GLY A 179 6.52 9.26 4.57
N THR A 180 6.13 8.91 5.79
CA THR A 180 6.25 7.54 6.30
C THR A 180 5.52 6.54 5.40
N VAL A 181 6.25 5.49 4.99
CA VAL A 181 5.76 4.38 4.18
C VAL A 181 5.78 3.10 5.00
N ALA A 182 4.63 2.49 5.22
CA ALA A 182 4.48 1.22 5.89
C ALA A 182 3.90 0.16 4.96
N VAL A 183 4.41 -1.06 5.06
CA VAL A 183 3.94 -2.25 4.32
C VAL A 183 3.32 -3.22 5.29
N PHE A 184 2.21 -3.86 4.91
CA PHE A 184 1.60 -4.92 5.69
C PHE A 184 0.93 -5.98 4.82
N ASP A 185 0.89 -7.21 5.35
CA ASP A 185 0.22 -8.34 4.70
C ASP A 185 -1.30 -8.12 4.72
N ALA A 186 -1.96 -8.29 3.58
CA ALA A 186 -3.41 -8.11 3.48
C ALA A 186 -4.22 -9.06 4.37
N ARG A 187 -3.59 -10.14 4.89
CA ARG A 187 -4.18 -11.07 5.85
C ARG A 187 -4.06 -10.61 7.30
N LEU A 188 -3.31 -9.52 7.57
CA LEU A 188 -3.16 -8.97 8.91
C LEU A 188 -4.45 -8.30 9.38
N TRP A 189 -4.85 -8.52 10.64
CA TRP A 189 -5.91 -7.73 11.25
C TRP A 189 -5.46 -6.28 11.36
N HIS A 190 -6.25 -5.37 10.79
CA HIS A 190 -5.95 -3.94 10.81
C HIS A 190 -7.22 -3.11 10.84
N ARG A 191 -7.07 -1.86 11.27
CA ARG A 191 -8.10 -0.83 11.20
C ARG A 191 -7.47 0.55 11.10
N ARG A 192 -8.25 1.54 10.68
CA ARG A 192 -7.93 2.94 10.95
C ARG A 192 -8.56 3.33 12.28
N ARG A 193 -7.85 4.11 13.09
CA ARG A 193 -8.42 4.75 14.29
C ARG A 193 -9.19 6.02 13.92
N ASP A 194 -10.06 6.48 14.81
CA ASP A 194 -10.68 7.80 14.69
C ASP A 194 -9.60 8.88 14.76
N ASN A 195 -9.77 9.98 14.03
CA ASN A 195 -8.93 11.16 14.16
C ASN A 195 -9.52 12.07 15.22
N LEU A 196 -9.05 11.94 16.45
CA LEU A 196 -9.42 12.74 17.60
C LEU A 196 -8.44 13.89 17.85
N GLY A 197 -7.39 13.98 17.03
CA GLY A 197 -6.34 14.99 17.11
C GLY A 197 -6.82 16.38 16.69
N THR A 198 -5.89 17.23 16.27
CA THR A 198 -6.17 18.61 15.86
C THR A 198 -5.85 18.87 14.38
N ARG A 199 -5.22 17.92 13.70
CA ARG A 199 -4.76 18.04 12.31
C ARG A 199 -5.58 17.14 11.37
N ILE A 200 -5.77 17.59 10.14
CA ILE A 200 -6.36 16.73 9.10
C ILE A 200 -5.32 15.66 8.73
N ARG A 201 -5.69 14.39 8.86
CA ARG A 201 -4.88 13.28 8.39
C ARG A 201 -5.07 13.07 6.89
N ARG A 202 -3.99 12.98 6.17
CA ARG A 202 -3.96 12.60 4.75
C ARG A 202 -3.10 11.38 4.56
N ALA A 203 -3.63 10.39 3.87
CA ALA A 203 -2.91 9.17 3.57
C ALA A 203 -3.31 8.63 2.19
N MET A 204 -2.39 7.90 1.61
CA MET A 204 -2.57 7.16 0.38
C MET A 204 -2.32 5.69 0.63
N PHE A 205 -3.14 4.83 0.04
CA PHE A 205 -3.03 3.39 0.17
C PHE A 205 -2.91 2.74 -1.20
N LEU A 206 -1.98 1.76 -1.30
CA LEU A 206 -1.79 0.93 -2.47
C LEU A 206 -1.90 -0.54 -2.08
N ALA A 207 -2.38 -1.37 -3.01
CA ALA A 207 -2.36 -2.82 -2.87
C ALA A 207 -1.62 -3.42 -4.07
N TYR A 208 -0.41 -3.91 -3.83
CA TYR A 208 0.34 -4.66 -4.83
C TYR A 208 -0.10 -6.12 -4.79
N SER A 209 -0.44 -6.66 -5.95
CA SER A 209 -0.93 -8.03 -6.10
C SER A 209 -0.35 -8.66 -7.35
N TYR A 210 -0.49 -9.98 -7.48
CA TYR A 210 -0.16 -10.67 -8.72
C TYR A 210 -1.05 -10.19 -9.87
N ARG A 211 -0.49 -10.04 -11.07
CA ARG A 211 -1.16 -9.54 -12.27
C ARG A 211 -2.34 -10.42 -12.73
N TRP A 212 -2.42 -11.67 -12.30
CA TRP A 212 -3.53 -12.56 -12.59
C TRP A 212 -4.76 -12.34 -11.68
N LEU A 213 -4.67 -11.52 -10.63
CA LEU A 213 -5.84 -11.06 -9.86
C LEU A 213 -6.56 -9.93 -10.61
N THR A 214 -7.88 -9.87 -10.46
CA THR A 214 -8.68 -8.80 -11.07
C THR A 214 -8.44 -7.46 -10.40
N SER A 215 -8.22 -6.41 -11.19
CA SER A 215 -8.13 -5.03 -10.70
C SER A 215 -9.46 -4.59 -10.07
N ARG A 216 -9.33 -3.78 -9.03
CA ARG A 216 -10.44 -3.06 -8.36
C ARG A 216 -10.43 -1.56 -8.70
N ASP A 217 -9.37 -1.10 -9.35
CA ASP A 217 -9.23 0.27 -9.82
C ASP A 217 -9.68 0.39 -11.28
N VAL A 218 -9.77 1.62 -11.78
CA VAL A 218 -10.05 1.89 -13.19
C VAL A 218 -9.01 1.20 -14.08
N PRO A 219 -9.42 0.69 -15.25
CA PRO A 219 -8.51 0.08 -16.20
C PRO A 219 -7.42 1.07 -16.65
N PHE A 220 -6.23 0.54 -16.97
CA PHE A 220 -5.11 1.33 -17.48
C PHE A 220 -5.50 2.14 -18.74
N GLU A 221 -6.26 1.53 -19.63
CA GLU A 221 -6.73 2.12 -20.88
C GLU A 221 -7.68 3.31 -20.71
N ASP A 222 -8.31 3.44 -19.54
CA ASP A 222 -9.23 4.52 -19.21
C ASP A 222 -8.51 5.78 -18.67
N VAL A 223 -7.17 5.72 -18.54
CA VAL A 223 -6.31 6.84 -18.09
C VAL A 223 -5.23 7.13 -19.15
N PRO A 224 -5.55 7.92 -20.20
CA PRO A 224 -4.67 8.14 -21.34
C PRO A 224 -3.27 8.67 -20.98
N GLU A 225 -3.16 9.43 -19.89
CA GLU A 225 -1.90 9.99 -19.39
C GLU A 225 -0.88 8.93 -19.01
N TRP A 226 -1.34 7.72 -18.63
CA TRP A 226 -0.47 6.62 -18.26
C TRP A 226 0.27 5.99 -19.43
N ALA A 227 -0.22 6.16 -20.66
CA ALA A 227 0.41 5.57 -21.85
C ALA A 227 1.86 6.07 -22.09
N GLY A 228 2.17 7.30 -21.66
CA GLY A 228 3.50 7.90 -21.77
C GLY A 228 4.47 7.56 -20.62
N LEU A 229 4.04 6.80 -19.62
CA LEU A 229 4.87 6.49 -18.46
C LEU A 229 5.94 5.42 -18.79
N PRO A 230 7.03 5.36 -18.01
CA PRO A 230 8.03 4.30 -18.11
C PRO A 230 7.40 2.90 -18.01
N ARG A 231 7.99 1.90 -18.69
CA ARG A 231 7.44 0.54 -18.77
C ARG A 231 7.17 -0.09 -17.40
N ILE A 232 8.03 0.15 -16.40
CA ILE A 232 7.81 -0.36 -15.03
C ILE A 232 6.52 0.22 -14.44
N ARG A 233 6.30 1.53 -14.53
CA ARG A 233 5.06 2.18 -14.05
C ARG A 233 3.85 1.67 -14.80
N ARG A 234 3.96 1.50 -16.12
CA ARG A 234 2.88 0.93 -16.94
C ARG A 234 2.51 -0.48 -16.48
N GLN A 235 3.51 -1.37 -16.23
CA GLN A 235 3.24 -2.68 -15.65
C GLN A 235 2.50 -2.57 -14.31
N LEU A 236 2.99 -1.70 -13.41
CA LEU A 236 2.42 -1.52 -12.08
C LEU A 236 1.01 -0.92 -12.10
N LEU A 237 0.68 -0.15 -13.12
CA LEU A 237 -0.65 0.43 -13.34
C LEU A 237 -1.59 -0.48 -14.15
N GLY A 238 -1.15 -1.67 -14.52
CA GLY A 238 -2.01 -2.69 -15.12
C GLY A 238 -2.04 -2.70 -16.65
N ASP A 239 -1.05 -2.09 -17.32
CA ASP A 239 -0.94 -2.17 -18.77
C ASP A 239 -0.76 -3.63 -19.24
N ARG A 240 -1.78 -4.13 -19.92
CA ARG A 240 -1.80 -5.51 -20.44
C ARG A 240 -0.87 -5.72 -21.62
N THR A 241 -0.45 -4.65 -22.30
CA THR A 241 0.46 -4.78 -23.45
C THR A 241 1.88 -5.12 -23.03
N VAL A 242 2.23 -4.93 -21.77
CA VAL A 242 3.56 -5.29 -21.23
C VAL A 242 3.79 -6.79 -21.24
N ASP A 243 2.76 -7.59 -20.88
CA ASP A 243 2.73 -9.05 -20.99
C ASP A 243 1.28 -9.52 -20.97
N PRO A 244 0.62 -9.67 -22.15
CA PRO A 244 -0.81 -9.95 -22.22
C PRO A 244 -1.20 -11.32 -21.70
N PHE A 245 -0.25 -12.26 -21.58
CA PHE A 245 -0.54 -13.65 -21.20
C PHE A 245 -0.17 -13.97 -19.76
N TYR A 246 0.49 -13.06 -19.01
CA TYR A 246 0.90 -13.21 -17.60
C TYR A 246 1.93 -14.33 -17.33
N TRP A 247 2.57 -14.89 -18.34
CA TRP A 247 3.49 -16.02 -18.20
C TRP A 247 4.82 -15.88 -18.96
N ALA A 248 4.95 -14.91 -19.84
CA ALA A 248 6.19 -14.66 -20.57
C ALA A 248 7.19 -13.91 -19.64
N SER A 249 7.55 -14.57 -18.55
CA SER A 249 8.28 -13.95 -17.43
C SER A 249 9.57 -13.24 -17.83
N GLY A 250 10.20 -13.63 -18.94
CA GLY A 250 11.39 -12.96 -19.48
C GLY A 250 11.12 -11.57 -20.09
N GLU A 251 9.86 -11.17 -20.24
CA GLU A 251 9.48 -9.91 -20.89
C GLU A 251 8.98 -8.84 -19.90
N LEU A 252 8.82 -9.20 -18.63
CA LEU A 252 8.38 -8.24 -17.61
C LEU A 252 9.50 -7.26 -17.26
N PRO A 253 9.24 -5.94 -17.25
CA PRO A 253 10.25 -4.94 -16.90
C PRO A 253 10.87 -5.13 -15.52
N LEU A 254 10.12 -5.70 -14.57
CA LEU A 254 10.58 -5.97 -13.20
C LEU A 254 11.31 -7.32 -13.08
N ASP A 255 11.32 -8.18 -14.13
CA ASP A 255 12.04 -9.45 -14.07
C ASP A 255 13.54 -9.20 -14.27
N PRO A 256 14.41 -9.62 -13.32
CA PRO A 256 15.85 -9.44 -13.45
C PRO A 256 16.44 -10.04 -14.74
N ARG A 257 15.79 -11.07 -15.31
CA ARG A 257 16.18 -11.66 -16.59
C ARG A 257 15.92 -10.73 -17.79
N SER A 258 15.01 -9.76 -17.64
CA SER A 258 14.74 -8.75 -18.67
C SER A 258 15.84 -7.70 -18.77
N ALA A 259 16.62 -7.47 -17.71
CA ALA A 259 17.68 -6.47 -17.68
C ALA A 259 18.79 -6.76 -18.71
N GLY A 260 19.09 -8.04 -18.95
CA GLY A 260 20.07 -8.44 -19.97
C GLY A 260 19.60 -8.26 -21.42
N LEU A 261 18.29 -8.09 -21.66
CA LEU A 261 17.73 -7.85 -23.00
C LEU A 261 17.66 -6.35 -23.35
N GLN A 262 17.70 -5.48 -22.37
CA GLN A 262 17.64 -4.03 -22.58
C GLN A 262 18.99 -3.41 -22.91
N GLU A 263 20.11 -4.06 -22.57
CA GLU A 263 21.46 -3.64 -22.95
C GLU A 263 21.84 -4.09 -24.39
N ALA A 264 21.04 -4.93 -25.02
CA ALA A 264 21.30 -5.50 -26.34
C ALA A 264 20.41 -4.91 -27.47
N ALA A 265 19.55 -3.96 -27.19
CA ALA A 265 18.66 -3.26 -28.14
C ALA A 265 18.95 -1.76 -28.19
#